data_a43c043cb25cf27a3f17bad3f87bc7f1
#
_entry.id   a43c043cb25cf27a3f17bad3f87bc7f1
#
_cell.length_a   1.000
_cell.length_b   1.000
_cell.length_c   1.000
_cell.angle_alpha   90.00
_cell.angle_beta   90.00
_cell.angle_gamma   90.00
#
_symmetry.space_group_name_H-M   'P 1'
#
loop_
_entity.id
_entity.type
_entity.pdbx_description
1 polymer ?
#
loop_
_entity_poly.entity_id
_entity_poly.type
_entity_poly.pdbx_seq_one_letter_code
_entity_poly.pdbx_strand_id
1 'polypeptide(L)'
;SRQLGISYNATWRMKHKIMQAMKSRDDEHPISGFVQLDDAYWGGVKKGKRGRGAGNKSPFVAAVALNEELHPIHMRFSMVKGFRKAEIETWATHHIEPGTLVISDGLACFNAVETANQHHLKIVTGGGAESVELPYFVWVNTMLSNVKNAMHGTYHAIKRKHLPRYLGE
;
A
#
# COMPACT_ATOMS: atom_id res chain seq x y z
N SER A 1 26.09 -11.62 1.67
CA SER A 1 27.50 -11.22 1.83
C SER A 1 28.46 -12.37 1.47
N ARG A 2 28.21 -13.61 1.91
CA ARG A 2 29.07 -14.76 1.62
C ARG A 2 29.24 -15.01 0.11
N GLN A 3 28.15 -15.00 -0.66
CA GLN A 3 28.19 -15.24 -2.11
C GLN A 3 28.90 -14.12 -2.90
N LEU A 4 28.87 -12.90 -2.41
CA LEU A 4 29.43 -11.73 -3.09
C LEU A 4 30.85 -11.39 -2.64
N GLY A 5 31.40 -12.07 -1.63
CA GLY A 5 32.72 -11.79 -1.09
C GLY A 5 32.90 -10.39 -0.45
N ILE A 6 31.80 -9.71 -0.12
CA ILE A 6 31.83 -8.34 0.43
C ILE A 6 31.30 -8.31 1.87
N SER A 7 31.63 -7.24 2.60
CA SER A 7 31.21 -7.08 4.00
C SER A 7 29.69 -7.01 4.16
N TYR A 8 29.18 -7.41 5.32
CA TYR A 8 27.77 -7.30 5.65
C TYR A 8 27.25 -5.87 5.48
N ASN A 9 27.99 -4.88 5.95
CA ASN A 9 27.60 -3.47 5.85
C ASN A 9 27.51 -2.99 4.39
N ALA A 10 28.41 -3.45 3.52
CA ALA A 10 28.37 -3.13 2.10
C ALA A 10 27.14 -3.78 1.43
N THR A 11 26.88 -5.07 1.72
CA THR A 11 25.70 -5.79 1.22
C THR A 11 24.40 -5.11 1.66
N TRP A 12 24.30 -4.74 2.94
CA TRP A 12 23.13 -4.07 3.49
C TRP A 12 22.87 -2.70 2.83
N ARG A 13 23.94 -1.89 2.64
CA ARG A 13 23.83 -0.60 1.93
C ARG A 13 23.43 -0.79 0.48
N MET A 14 23.97 -1.77 -0.21
CA MET A 14 23.63 -2.11 -1.60
C MET A 14 22.17 -2.48 -1.70
N LYS A 15 21.66 -3.39 -0.87
CA LYS A 15 20.24 -3.74 -0.80
C LYS A 15 19.38 -2.50 -0.64
N HIS A 16 19.67 -1.65 0.34
CA HIS A 16 18.87 -0.44 0.58
C HIS A 16 18.91 0.58 -0.57
N LYS A 17 19.99 0.64 -1.33
CA LYS A 17 20.06 1.47 -2.55
C LYS A 17 19.19 0.91 -3.67
N ILE A 18 19.20 -0.42 -3.85
CA ILE A 18 18.35 -1.09 -4.84
C ILE A 18 16.87 -0.85 -4.50
N MET A 19 16.46 -1.12 -3.26
CA MET A 19 15.09 -0.88 -2.80
C MET A 19 14.67 0.59 -2.97
N GLN A 20 15.60 1.54 -2.73
CA GLN A 20 15.31 2.95 -2.97
C GLN A 20 15.12 3.26 -4.46
N ALA A 21 15.92 2.67 -5.34
CA ALA A 21 15.78 2.85 -6.78
C ALA A 21 14.46 2.26 -7.28
N MET A 22 14.08 1.05 -6.80
CA MET A 22 12.79 0.43 -7.10
C MET A 22 11.62 1.34 -6.69
N LYS A 23 11.65 1.82 -5.44
CA LYS A 23 10.63 2.75 -4.95
C LYS A 23 10.56 4.03 -5.77
N SER A 24 11.70 4.66 -6.07
CA SER A 24 11.74 5.90 -6.85
C SER A 24 11.16 5.70 -8.25
N ARG A 25 11.51 4.58 -8.90
CA ARG A 25 10.94 4.21 -10.20
C ARG A 25 9.42 4.02 -10.11
N ASP A 26 8.96 3.33 -9.07
CA ASP A 26 7.53 3.13 -8.85
C ASP A 26 6.79 4.46 -8.63
N ASP A 27 7.37 5.38 -7.85
CA ASP A 27 6.79 6.71 -7.60
C ASP A 27 6.65 7.56 -8.89
N GLU A 28 7.48 7.33 -9.91
CA GLU A 28 7.46 8.05 -11.21
C GLU A 28 6.37 7.54 -12.18
N HIS A 29 5.74 6.41 -11.88
CA HIS A 29 4.76 5.77 -12.78
C HIS A 29 3.39 5.68 -12.11
N PRO A 30 2.51 6.68 -12.26
CA PRO A 30 1.15 6.61 -11.74
C PRO A 30 0.41 5.36 -12.24
N ILE A 31 -0.47 4.82 -11.42
CA ILE A 31 -1.29 3.65 -11.77
C ILE A 31 -2.59 4.09 -12.43
N SER A 32 -3.10 3.27 -13.36
CA SER A 32 -4.33 3.55 -14.12
C SER A 32 -5.17 2.28 -14.31
N GLY A 33 -6.30 2.41 -14.98
CA GLY A 33 -7.23 1.33 -15.25
C GLY A 33 -8.28 1.15 -14.16
N PHE A 34 -8.50 -0.07 -13.69
CA PHE A 34 -9.33 -0.38 -12.53
C PHE A 34 -8.44 -0.51 -11.30
N VAL A 35 -8.62 0.34 -10.30
CA VAL A 35 -7.77 0.35 -9.11
C VAL A 35 -8.57 -0.03 -7.87
N GLN A 36 -8.21 -1.15 -7.25
CA GLN A 36 -8.70 -1.53 -5.91
C GLN A 36 -7.87 -0.80 -4.86
N LEU A 37 -8.51 -0.12 -3.92
CA LEU A 37 -7.88 0.71 -2.90
C LEU A 37 -8.31 0.29 -1.49
N ASP A 38 -7.34 0.15 -0.58
CA ASP A 38 -7.60 -0.21 0.83
C ASP A 38 -6.65 0.49 1.79
N ASP A 39 -7.09 0.63 3.06
CA ASP A 39 -6.28 1.13 4.16
C ASP A 39 -5.53 -0.01 4.86
N ALA A 40 -4.27 0.20 5.12
CA ALA A 40 -3.47 -0.79 5.82
C ALA A 40 -2.54 -0.18 6.86
N TYR A 41 -2.11 -1.02 7.79
CA TYR A 41 -1.18 -0.64 8.83
C TYR A 41 -0.05 -1.66 8.96
N TRP A 42 1.16 -1.15 9.12
CA TRP A 42 2.32 -1.93 9.51
C TRP A 42 2.65 -1.67 10.98
N GLY A 43 2.91 -2.75 11.73
CA GLY A 43 3.33 -2.70 13.13
C GLY A 43 2.66 -3.79 13.95
N GLY A 44 3.35 -4.22 15.02
CA GLY A 44 2.85 -5.26 15.92
C GLY A 44 1.72 -4.79 16.82
N VAL A 45 1.10 -5.76 17.52
CA VAL A 45 0.12 -5.50 18.55
C VAL A 45 0.83 -4.96 19.78
N LYS A 46 0.44 -3.78 20.24
CA LYS A 46 0.83 -3.23 21.55
C LYS A 46 -0.42 -3.05 22.41
N LYS A 47 -0.26 -3.26 23.70
CA LYS A 47 -1.32 -2.94 24.70
C LYS A 47 -1.60 -1.43 24.65
N GLY A 48 -2.86 -1.04 24.61
CA GLY A 48 -3.30 0.35 24.57
C GLY A 48 -4.54 0.55 23.72
N LYS A 49 -4.76 1.77 23.24
CA LYS A 49 -5.92 2.15 22.44
C LYS A 49 -6.00 1.31 21.15
N ARG A 50 -7.13 0.60 20.97
CA ARG A 50 -7.40 -0.19 19.75
C ARG A 50 -8.00 0.69 18.67
N GLY A 51 -7.80 0.28 17.41
CA GLY A 51 -8.42 0.91 16.23
C GLY A 51 -7.49 1.84 15.44
N ARG A 52 -8.09 2.54 14.47
CA ARG A 52 -7.41 3.52 13.62
C ARG A 52 -6.86 4.65 14.50
N GLY A 53 -5.56 4.98 14.35
CA GLY A 53 -4.89 6.00 15.16
C GLY A 53 -4.12 5.48 16.38
N ALA A 54 -3.95 4.18 16.55
CA ALA A 54 -3.02 3.62 17.54
C ALA A 54 -1.59 4.08 17.20
N GLY A 55 -0.95 4.83 18.11
CA GLY A 55 0.28 5.60 17.87
C GLY A 55 1.55 4.80 17.50
N ASN A 56 1.49 3.49 17.50
CA ASN A 56 2.59 2.57 17.17
C ASN A 56 2.45 1.90 15.80
N LYS A 57 1.35 2.17 15.08
CA LYS A 57 1.12 1.62 13.73
C LYS A 57 1.50 2.64 12.66
N SER A 58 2.09 2.15 11.59
CA SER A 58 2.44 2.95 10.43
C SER A 58 1.37 2.77 9.35
N PRO A 59 0.54 3.79 9.09
CA PRO A 59 -0.50 3.71 8.07
C PRO A 59 0.12 3.76 6.67
N PHE A 60 -0.43 2.98 5.77
CA PHE A 60 -0.10 3.02 4.35
C PHE A 60 -1.32 2.70 3.50
N VAL A 61 -1.36 3.26 2.32
CA VAL A 61 -2.38 2.96 1.30
C VAL A 61 -1.90 1.77 0.50
N ALA A 62 -2.81 0.84 0.25
CA ALA A 62 -2.63 -0.27 -0.67
C ALA A 62 -3.50 -0.03 -1.91
N ALA A 63 -2.89 -0.06 -3.08
CA ALA A 63 -3.57 0.06 -4.36
C ALA A 63 -3.11 -1.05 -5.30
N VAL A 64 -4.06 -1.68 -5.99
CA VAL A 64 -3.79 -2.70 -7.01
C VAL A 64 -4.54 -2.34 -8.28
N ALA A 65 -3.79 -2.10 -9.35
CA ALA A 65 -4.35 -1.87 -10.67
C ALA A 65 -4.62 -3.19 -11.37
N LEU A 66 -5.75 -3.26 -12.03
CA LEU A 66 -6.22 -4.42 -12.79
C LEU A 66 -6.32 -4.05 -14.27
N ASN A 67 -6.09 -5.03 -15.15
CA ASN A 67 -6.38 -4.92 -16.57
C ASN A 67 -7.89 -5.11 -16.86
N GLU A 68 -8.26 -5.07 -18.13
CA GLU A 68 -9.65 -5.26 -18.58
C GLU A 68 -10.22 -6.64 -18.22
N GLU A 69 -9.35 -7.63 -18.06
CA GLU A 69 -9.74 -9.00 -17.64
C GLU A 69 -9.77 -9.16 -16.12
N LEU A 70 -9.62 -8.06 -15.36
CA LEU A 70 -9.58 -8.00 -13.91
C LEU A 70 -8.40 -8.77 -13.28
N HIS A 71 -7.29 -8.93 -14.01
CA HIS A 71 -6.06 -9.47 -13.46
C HIS A 71 -5.14 -8.35 -12.93
N PRO A 72 -4.43 -8.58 -11.82
CA PRO A 72 -3.53 -7.57 -11.25
C PRO A 72 -2.30 -7.37 -12.14
N ILE A 73 -2.05 -6.13 -12.51
CA ILE A 73 -0.92 -5.74 -13.37
C ILE A 73 0.09 -4.84 -12.68
N HIS A 74 -0.35 -4.08 -11.67
CA HIS A 74 0.52 -3.21 -10.90
C HIS A 74 0.00 -3.09 -9.48
N MET A 75 0.87 -3.07 -8.50
CA MET A 75 0.52 -2.78 -7.12
C MET A 75 1.38 -1.65 -6.57
N ARG A 76 0.80 -0.84 -5.70
CA ARG A 76 1.49 0.25 -5.02
C ARG A 76 1.11 0.28 -3.54
N PHE A 77 2.13 0.29 -2.70
CA PHE A 77 1.97 0.45 -1.26
C PHE A 77 2.74 1.69 -0.79
N SER A 78 2.01 2.71 -0.36
CA SER A 78 2.60 4.00 -0.03
C SER A 78 2.28 4.42 1.39
N MET A 79 3.32 4.80 2.16
CA MET A 79 3.16 5.39 3.48
C MET A 79 2.39 6.70 3.40
N VAL A 80 1.44 6.87 4.31
CA VAL A 80 0.74 8.14 4.56
C VAL A 80 0.91 8.55 6.02
N LYS A 81 0.69 9.83 6.32
CA LYS A 81 0.75 10.29 7.72
C LYS A 81 -0.49 9.85 8.51
N GLY A 82 -1.60 9.63 7.81
CA GLY A 82 -2.86 9.16 8.37
C GLY A 82 -3.94 9.12 7.30
N PHE A 83 -5.07 8.48 7.62
CA PHE A 83 -6.21 8.38 6.71
C PHE A 83 -7.12 9.62 6.87
N ARG A 84 -6.67 10.76 6.33
CA ARG A 84 -7.39 12.02 6.23
C ARG A 84 -7.61 12.39 4.77
N LYS A 85 -8.69 13.11 4.47
CA LYS A 85 -9.04 13.50 3.09
C LYS A 85 -7.87 14.18 2.36
N ALA A 86 -7.26 15.20 2.95
CA ALA A 86 -6.14 15.94 2.34
C ALA A 86 -4.90 15.05 2.05
N GLU A 87 -4.62 14.07 2.92
CA GLU A 87 -3.51 13.13 2.69
C GLU A 87 -3.81 12.18 1.52
N ILE A 88 -5.06 11.70 1.44
CA ILE A 88 -5.48 10.79 0.35
C ILE A 88 -5.59 11.55 -0.97
N GLU A 89 -6.11 12.77 -0.97
CA GLU A 89 -6.14 13.63 -2.16
C GLU A 89 -4.73 13.87 -2.72
N THR A 90 -3.80 14.28 -1.85
CA THR A 90 -2.39 14.47 -2.25
C THR A 90 -1.78 13.18 -2.78
N TRP A 91 -2.02 12.06 -2.10
CA TRP A 91 -1.52 10.76 -2.52
C TRP A 91 -2.10 10.35 -3.89
N ALA A 92 -3.42 10.47 -4.07
CA ALA A 92 -4.10 10.10 -5.30
C ALA A 92 -3.65 10.95 -6.50
N THR A 93 -3.50 12.27 -6.31
CA THR A 93 -3.00 13.20 -7.34
C THR A 93 -1.61 12.80 -7.87
N HIS A 94 -0.74 12.26 -6.99
CA HIS A 94 0.62 11.88 -7.39
C HIS A 94 0.75 10.46 -7.94
N HIS A 95 -0.15 9.56 -7.54
CA HIS A 95 0.04 8.13 -7.77
C HIS A 95 -1.02 7.46 -8.63
N ILE A 96 -2.11 8.15 -8.94
CA ILE A 96 -3.19 7.61 -9.78
C ILE A 96 -3.40 8.55 -10.97
N GLU A 97 -3.45 8.01 -12.17
CA GLU A 97 -3.74 8.80 -13.37
C GLU A 97 -5.15 9.39 -13.31
N PRO A 98 -5.35 10.64 -13.78
CA PRO A 98 -6.68 11.22 -13.91
C PRO A 98 -7.62 10.35 -14.74
N GLY A 99 -8.90 10.30 -14.35
CA GLY A 99 -9.91 9.48 -15.03
C GLY A 99 -9.89 8.00 -14.68
N THR A 100 -8.96 7.53 -13.83
CA THR A 100 -8.92 6.15 -13.33
C THR A 100 -10.15 5.83 -12.49
N LEU A 101 -10.72 4.63 -12.65
CA LEU A 101 -11.78 4.13 -11.79
C LEU A 101 -11.18 3.49 -10.53
N VAL A 102 -11.43 4.11 -9.38
CA VAL A 102 -10.99 3.64 -8.07
C VAL A 102 -12.14 3.01 -7.30
N ILE A 103 -11.94 1.80 -6.81
CA ILE A 103 -12.91 1.06 -5.99
C ILE A 103 -12.36 0.97 -4.57
N SER A 104 -13.15 1.36 -3.55
CA SER A 104 -12.77 1.24 -2.13
C SER A 104 -13.91 0.79 -1.23
N ASP A 105 -13.57 0.38 0.00
CA ASP A 105 -14.49 -0.10 1.04
C ASP A 105 -15.42 0.96 1.64
N GLY A 106 -15.35 2.17 1.18
CA GLY A 106 -16.17 3.26 1.70
C GLY A 106 -15.62 3.97 2.92
N LEU A 107 -14.34 3.80 3.26
CA LEU A 107 -13.68 4.65 4.23
C LEU A 107 -13.77 6.13 3.79
N ALA A 108 -14.30 6.99 4.67
CA ALA A 108 -14.69 8.37 4.33
C ALA A 108 -13.55 9.23 3.75
N CYS A 109 -12.29 8.94 4.05
CA CYS A 109 -11.16 9.66 3.48
C CYS A 109 -10.91 9.32 2.00
N PHE A 110 -11.34 8.14 1.54
CA PHE A 110 -11.17 7.73 0.13
C PHE A 110 -12.11 8.49 -0.82
N ASN A 111 -13.15 9.14 -0.32
CA ASN A 111 -13.94 10.07 -1.15
C ASN A 111 -13.07 11.19 -1.75
N ALA A 112 -11.89 11.45 -1.17
CA ALA A 112 -10.96 12.47 -1.68
C ALA A 112 -10.29 12.10 -3.02
N VAL A 113 -10.40 10.86 -3.49
CA VAL A 113 -9.91 10.49 -4.82
C VAL A 113 -10.69 11.21 -5.93
N GLU A 114 -11.98 11.51 -5.71
CA GLU A 114 -12.78 12.30 -6.64
C GLU A 114 -12.26 13.73 -6.81
N THR A 115 -11.76 14.32 -5.72
CA THR A 115 -11.13 15.65 -5.75
C THR A 115 -9.81 15.66 -6.52
N ALA A 116 -9.14 14.51 -6.58
CA ALA A 116 -7.92 14.31 -7.36
C ALA A 116 -8.19 13.90 -8.83
N ASN A 117 -9.43 14.11 -9.30
CA ASN A 117 -9.86 13.88 -10.69
C ASN A 117 -9.91 12.39 -11.12
N GLN A 118 -10.18 11.48 -10.18
CA GLN A 118 -10.49 10.07 -10.46
C GLN A 118 -11.99 9.80 -10.28
N HIS A 119 -12.47 8.70 -10.88
CA HIS A 119 -13.82 8.18 -10.63
C HIS A 119 -13.80 7.26 -9.41
N HIS A 120 -14.73 7.42 -8.47
CA HIS A 120 -14.76 6.63 -7.26
C HIS A 120 -16.02 5.77 -7.18
N LEU A 121 -15.84 4.46 -7.11
CA LEU A 121 -16.89 3.51 -6.79
C LEU A 121 -16.72 3.04 -5.34
N LYS A 122 -17.58 3.56 -4.48
CA LYS A 122 -17.59 3.22 -3.07
C LYS A 122 -18.49 2.00 -2.83
N ILE A 123 -17.92 0.90 -2.33
CA ILE A 123 -18.64 -0.30 -1.97
C ILE A 123 -18.64 -0.43 -0.44
N VAL A 124 -19.75 -0.02 0.18
CA VAL A 124 -19.91 -0.15 1.63
C VAL A 124 -20.25 -1.61 1.95
N THR A 125 -19.31 -2.27 2.61
CA THR A 125 -19.49 -3.63 3.10
C THR A 125 -19.87 -3.62 4.57
N GLY A 126 -20.64 -4.62 5.02
CA GLY A 126 -20.97 -4.76 6.45
C GLY A 126 -19.78 -5.12 7.34
N GLY A 127 -18.58 -5.25 6.76
CA GLY A 127 -17.40 -5.80 7.43
C GLY A 127 -17.47 -7.31 7.62
N GLY A 128 -16.34 -7.90 8.09
CA GLY A 128 -16.25 -9.34 8.33
C GLY A 128 -15.67 -10.14 7.16
N ALA A 129 -15.64 -11.47 7.30
CA ALA A 129 -15.00 -12.36 6.34
C ALA A 129 -15.62 -12.29 4.93
N GLU A 130 -16.94 -12.17 4.84
CA GLU A 130 -17.66 -12.08 3.56
C GLU A 130 -17.27 -10.86 2.72
N SER A 131 -16.90 -9.74 3.36
CA SER A 131 -16.48 -8.53 2.62
C SER A 131 -15.12 -8.68 1.96
N VAL A 132 -14.26 -9.58 2.47
CA VAL A 132 -12.93 -9.85 1.92
C VAL A 132 -13.00 -10.68 0.64
N GLU A 133 -14.05 -11.51 0.51
CA GLU A 133 -14.28 -12.41 -0.63
C GLU A 133 -14.98 -11.72 -1.81
N LEU A 134 -15.43 -10.47 -1.64
CA LEU A 134 -16.03 -9.74 -2.74
C LEU A 134 -15.04 -9.55 -3.89
N PRO A 135 -15.45 -9.81 -5.15
CA PRO A 135 -14.58 -9.69 -6.33
C PRO A 135 -13.86 -8.34 -6.41
N TYR A 136 -14.49 -7.29 -5.88
CA TYR A 136 -13.99 -5.93 -5.88
C TYR A 136 -12.79 -5.68 -4.95
N PHE A 137 -12.46 -6.60 -4.04
CA PHE A 137 -11.37 -6.45 -3.06
C PHE A 137 -10.41 -7.64 -3.02
N VAL A 138 -10.65 -8.67 -3.80
CA VAL A 138 -9.85 -9.91 -3.80
C VAL A 138 -8.36 -9.61 -4.00
N TRP A 139 -8.02 -8.81 -4.99
CA TRP A 139 -6.62 -8.59 -5.33
C TRP A 139 -5.90 -7.69 -4.33
N VAL A 140 -6.52 -6.60 -3.87
CA VAL A 140 -5.88 -5.74 -2.87
C VAL A 140 -5.67 -6.49 -1.55
N ASN A 141 -6.62 -7.33 -1.12
CA ASN A 141 -6.49 -8.17 0.07
C ASN A 141 -5.43 -9.26 -0.09
N THR A 142 -5.41 -9.93 -1.25
CA THR A 142 -4.39 -10.95 -1.57
C THR A 142 -2.99 -10.35 -1.55
N MET A 143 -2.78 -9.21 -2.23
CA MET A 143 -1.49 -8.55 -2.29
C MET A 143 -1.05 -8.03 -0.93
N LEU A 144 -1.97 -7.45 -0.14
CA LEU A 144 -1.71 -7.04 1.24
C LEU A 144 -1.25 -8.21 2.11
N SER A 145 -1.92 -9.34 2.00
CA SER A 145 -1.58 -10.54 2.76
C SER A 145 -0.21 -11.09 2.35
N ASN A 146 0.05 -11.19 1.04
CA ASN A 146 1.33 -11.68 0.51
C ASN A 146 2.49 -10.78 0.95
N VAL A 147 2.38 -9.46 0.81
CA VAL A 147 3.43 -8.52 1.20
C VAL A 147 3.65 -8.54 2.71
N LYS A 148 2.60 -8.54 3.53
CA LYS A 148 2.74 -8.64 4.98
C LYS A 148 3.42 -9.96 5.40
N ASN A 149 3.04 -11.08 4.80
CA ASN A 149 3.65 -12.38 5.08
C ASN A 149 5.12 -12.41 4.65
N ALA A 150 5.45 -11.93 3.45
CA ALA A 150 6.82 -11.84 2.98
C ALA A 150 7.70 -10.95 3.89
N MET A 151 7.17 -9.78 4.28
CA MET A 151 7.87 -8.87 5.18
C MET A 151 8.06 -9.45 6.58
N HIS A 152 7.06 -10.15 7.14
CA HIS A 152 7.17 -10.80 8.45
C HIS A 152 8.10 -12.01 8.41
N GLY A 153 8.05 -12.81 7.35
CA GLY A 153 8.90 -14.00 7.19
C GLY A 153 10.37 -13.68 6.92
N THR A 154 10.63 -12.55 6.25
CA THR A 154 11.99 -12.16 5.86
C THR A 154 12.65 -11.21 6.87
N TYR A 155 11.86 -10.35 7.51
CA TYR A 155 12.36 -9.28 8.37
C TYR A 155 11.71 -9.32 9.75
N HIS A 156 12.50 -9.56 10.79
CA HIS A 156 11.99 -9.62 12.17
C HIS A 156 11.54 -8.26 12.70
N ALA A 157 12.13 -7.16 12.23
CA ALA A 157 11.73 -5.82 12.59
C ALA A 157 12.13 -4.80 11.52
N ILE A 158 11.16 -3.98 11.09
CA ILE A 158 11.41 -2.88 10.15
C ILE A 158 11.14 -1.58 10.88
N LYS A 159 12.18 -0.74 11.03
CA LYS A 159 12.01 0.60 11.59
C LYS A 159 11.19 1.46 10.63
N ARG A 160 10.27 2.28 11.16
CA ARG A 160 9.36 3.14 10.38
C ARG A 160 10.08 3.95 9.27
N LYS A 161 11.28 4.47 9.54
CA LYS A 161 12.07 5.24 8.56
C LYS A 161 12.50 4.44 7.32
N HIS A 162 12.52 3.12 7.40
CA HIS A 162 12.90 2.24 6.30
C HIS A 162 11.69 1.63 5.59
N LEU A 163 10.51 1.64 6.23
CA LEU A 163 9.31 0.99 5.73
C LEU A 163 8.94 1.40 4.29
N PRO A 164 9.06 2.68 3.85
CA PRO A 164 8.76 3.04 2.47
C PRO A 164 9.54 2.25 1.41
N ARG A 165 10.80 1.90 1.71
CA ARG A 165 11.65 1.12 0.79
C ARG A 165 11.22 -0.34 0.72
N TYR A 166 10.80 -0.91 1.86
CA TYR A 166 10.29 -2.27 1.91
C TYR A 166 8.91 -2.43 1.27
N LEU A 167 8.11 -1.39 1.27
CA LEU A 167 6.83 -1.37 0.57
C LEU A 167 6.99 -1.18 -0.96
N GLY A 168 8.10 -0.63 -1.41
CA GLY A 168 8.45 -0.48 -2.84
C GLY A 168 9.35 -1.59 -3.38
N GLU A 169 9.65 -2.64 -2.58
CA GLU A 169 10.41 -3.83 -2.99
C GLU A 169 9.49 -4.82 -3.72
#